data_a5a0eb08145da088db09076d81cf2af8
#
_entry.id   a5a0eb08145da088db09076d81cf2af8
#
_cell.length_a   1.000
_cell.length_b   1.000
_cell.length_c   1.000
_cell.angle_alpha   90.00
_cell.angle_beta   90.00
_cell.angle_gamma   90.00
#
_symmetry.space_group_name_H-M   'P 1'
#
loop_
_entity.id
_entity.type
_entity.pdbx_description
1 polymer ?
#
loop_
_entity_poly.entity_id
_entity_poly.type
_entity_poly.pdbx_seq_one_letter_code
_entity_poly.pdbx_strand_id
1 'polypeptide(L)'
;MKTIYLFATLICLFCYSVLPASARNRKKIPVKEQKVALGVWDDVDKTASVDSIVRWMKPFNEAGIRNYYMCGSPEEIARYIEAAEAYPGVKIHAWMFTVNAPRDSVALAHPEWFDVNRIGYNSYEYDPYVKHYKWLSPSVPEARRYMKDKAASYAALEGLASVHLDFIRYNDAVLGRRLQQYKFRIQQDTYRAEYDFGYHPAAIEKFKKQFGYSPLDLQAPWMSPEWLQFRLNEVSSLVNEIADETHASGKQLSAAVFPYPTRARMTVYQDWPTWKLDIVCPMNYQSFYSENLGWISFSVENGLRETFHKNKYVSGLFVSDITADDLYRAAKLSIESGADGVNFFNARSLLKDGKLEAVRRIDREYNLQ
;
A
#
# COMPACT_ATOMS: atom_id res chain seq x y z
N MET A 1 26.38 -61.38 -46.92
CA MET A 1 25.56 -61.15 -48.14
C MET A 1 24.20 -60.66 -47.75
N LYS A 2 23.71 -59.67 -48.47
CA LYS A 2 22.38 -59.05 -48.47
C LYS A 2 22.29 -57.82 -47.51
N THR A 3 22.55 -56.65 -47.98
CA THR A 3 21.85 -55.70 -48.85
C THR A 3 20.88 -54.82 -48.02
N ILE A 4 21.36 -53.62 -47.79
CA ILE A 4 20.73 -52.49 -47.15
C ILE A 4 19.79 -51.84 -48.19
N TYR A 5 18.56 -51.55 -47.83
CA TYR A 5 17.71 -50.57 -48.52
C TYR A 5 17.44 -49.34 -47.65
N LEU A 6 17.98 -48.23 -48.11
CA LEU A 6 17.78 -46.93 -47.66
C LEU A 6 16.43 -46.38 -48.21
N PHE A 7 15.47 -45.99 -47.38
CA PHE A 7 14.32 -45.19 -47.82
C PHE A 7 14.47 -43.77 -47.22
N ALA A 8 14.83 -42.88 -48.11
CA ALA A 8 14.81 -41.45 -47.79
C ALA A 8 13.41 -40.90 -48.01
N THR A 9 12.75 -40.51 -46.94
CA THR A 9 11.47 -39.79 -47.01
C THR A 9 11.73 -38.30 -46.93
N LEU A 10 11.51 -37.60 -48.03
CA LEU A 10 11.62 -36.15 -48.17
C LEU A 10 10.39 -35.50 -47.51
N ILE A 11 10.56 -34.85 -46.37
CA ILE A 11 9.53 -34.03 -45.74
C ILE A 11 9.80 -32.59 -46.17
N CYS A 12 8.95 -32.04 -47.03
CA CYS A 12 8.92 -30.64 -47.36
C CYS A 12 8.33 -29.83 -46.16
N LEU A 13 9.18 -29.17 -45.43
CA LEU A 13 8.81 -28.17 -44.47
C LEU A 13 8.50 -26.85 -45.19
N PHE A 14 7.22 -26.53 -45.33
CA PHE A 14 6.78 -25.18 -45.65
C PHE A 14 7.03 -24.29 -44.45
N CYS A 15 8.15 -23.56 -44.44
CA CYS A 15 8.35 -22.44 -43.53
C CYS A 15 7.45 -21.28 -43.96
N TYR A 16 6.31 -21.12 -43.28
CA TYR A 16 5.62 -19.82 -43.24
C TYR A 16 6.49 -18.86 -42.44
N SER A 17 7.23 -18.02 -43.12
CA SER A 17 7.86 -16.84 -42.54
C SER A 17 6.79 -15.83 -42.21
N VAL A 18 6.32 -15.82 -40.96
CA VAL A 18 5.59 -14.71 -40.39
C VAL A 18 6.59 -13.58 -40.19
N LEU A 19 6.55 -12.59 -41.08
CA LEU A 19 7.29 -11.33 -40.89
C LEU A 19 6.81 -10.67 -39.59
N PRO A 20 7.70 -10.34 -38.66
CA PRO A 20 7.31 -9.59 -37.51
C PRO A 20 6.81 -8.21 -37.96
N ALA A 21 5.61 -7.84 -37.52
CA ALA A 21 5.08 -6.51 -37.68
C ALA A 21 6.14 -5.50 -37.21
N SER A 22 6.50 -4.58 -38.07
CA SER A 22 7.53 -3.58 -37.84
C SER A 22 7.27 -2.89 -36.49
N ALA A 23 8.11 -3.19 -35.52
CA ALA A 23 8.22 -2.40 -34.30
C ALA A 23 8.54 -0.96 -34.74
N ARG A 24 7.53 -0.08 -34.73
CA ARG A 24 7.74 1.35 -34.92
C ARG A 24 8.74 1.79 -33.86
N ASN A 25 9.94 2.11 -34.29
CA ASN A 25 10.98 2.72 -33.47
C ASN A 25 10.48 4.10 -33.03
N ARG A 26 9.60 4.14 -32.01
CA ARG A 26 9.24 5.37 -31.32
C ARG A 26 10.51 5.81 -30.59
N LYS A 27 11.17 6.85 -31.08
CA LYS A 27 12.23 7.53 -30.31
C LYS A 27 11.63 7.80 -28.92
N LYS A 28 12.16 7.13 -27.90
CA LYS A 28 11.80 7.45 -26.51
C LYS A 28 12.18 8.89 -26.28
N ILE A 29 11.20 9.76 -26.15
CA ILE A 29 11.42 11.16 -25.74
C ILE A 29 12.00 11.05 -24.32
N PRO A 30 13.17 11.67 -24.04
CA PRO A 30 13.71 11.63 -22.69
C PRO A 30 12.71 12.29 -21.74
N VAL A 31 12.15 11.50 -20.82
CA VAL A 31 11.24 12.01 -19.79
C VAL A 31 12.09 12.66 -18.72
N LYS A 32 11.97 13.97 -18.54
CA LYS A 32 12.60 14.68 -17.43
C LYS A 32 12.03 14.10 -16.12
N GLU A 33 12.87 13.52 -15.30
CA GLU A 33 12.45 13.01 -14.00
C GLU A 33 11.95 14.17 -13.13
N GLN A 34 10.81 14.00 -12.48
CA GLN A 34 10.27 14.99 -11.55
C GLN A 34 11.19 15.09 -10.33
N LYS A 35 11.50 16.31 -9.91
CA LYS A 35 12.24 16.56 -8.66
C LYS A 35 11.41 16.14 -7.44
N VAL A 36 10.09 16.38 -7.50
CA VAL A 36 9.12 16.02 -6.48
C VAL A 36 8.07 15.09 -7.09
N ALA A 37 7.93 13.89 -6.55
CA ALA A 37 6.94 12.93 -7.03
C ALA A 37 5.53 13.38 -6.63
N LEU A 38 4.62 13.48 -7.60
CA LEU A 38 3.20 13.74 -7.35
C LEU A 38 2.39 12.50 -7.71
N GLY A 39 1.58 12.04 -6.77
CA GLY A 39 0.80 10.83 -6.93
C GLY A 39 -0.62 10.94 -6.39
N VAL A 40 -1.41 9.92 -6.68
CA VAL A 40 -2.80 9.83 -6.25
C VAL A 40 -3.17 8.38 -5.93
N TRP A 41 -3.99 8.18 -4.88
CA TRP A 41 -4.68 6.93 -4.62
C TRP A 41 -6.10 6.99 -5.16
N ASP A 42 -6.58 5.92 -5.78
CA ASP A 42 -8.00 5.71 -6.04
C ASP A 42 -8.31 4.21 -6.26
N ASP A 43 -9.60 3.88 -6.19
CA ASP A 43 -10.08 2.58 -6.64
C ASP A 43 -10.14 2.53 -8.18
N VAL A 44 -9.90 1.35 -8.76
CA VAL A 44 -10.12 1.14 -10.20
C VAL A 44 -11.60 1.21 -10.55
N ASP A 45 -11.91 1.74 -11.72
CA ASP A 45 -13.20 1.50 -12.35
C ASP A 45 -13.16 0.13 -13.04
N LYS A 46 -13.90 -0.84 -12.48
CA LYS A 46 -13.91 -2.23 -12.94
C LYS A 46 -14.42 -2.39 -14.37
N THR A 47 -15.23 -1.44 -14.84
CA THR A 47 -15.91 -1.47 -16.14
C THR A 47 -15.25 -0.59 -17.20
N ALA A 48 -14.30 0.27 -16.79
CA ALA A 48 -13.67 1.22 -17.71
C ALA A 48 -12.83 0.51 -18.78
N SER A 49 -13.01 0.93 -20.04
CA SER A 49 -12.09 0.59 -21.12
C SER A 49 -10.77 1.36 -20.98
N VAL A 50 -9.71 0.87 -21.62
CA VAL A 50 -8.40 1.55 -21.65
C VAL A 50 -8.53 3.01 -22.10
N ASP A 51 -9.29 3.29 -23.17
CA ASP A 51 -9.54 4.65 -23.64
C ASP A 51 -10.26 5.53 -22.60
N SER A 52 -11.14 4.94 -21.81
CA SER A 52 -11.83 5.67 -20.73
C SER A 52 -10.86 6.00 -19.59
N ILE A 53 -9.94 5.07 -19.25
CA ILE A 53 -8.89 5.29 -18.27
C ILE A 53 -7.92 6.38 -18.76
N VAL A 54 -7.52 6.37 -20.03
CA VAL A 54 -6.68 7.42 -20.62
C VAL A 54 -7.35 8.79 -20.47
N ARG A 55 -8.65 8.91 -20.79
CA ARG A 55 -9.40 10.16 -20.59
C ARG A 55 -9.47 10.57 -19.13
N TRP A 56 -9.66 9.62 -18.21
CA TRP A 56 -9.68 9.87 -16.77
C TRP A 56 -8.33 10.36 -16.25
N MET A 57 -7.22 9.81 -16.74
CA MET A 57 -5.86 10.23 -16.34
C MET A 57 -5.50 11.64 -16.83
N LYS A 58 -6.09 12.11 -17.94
CA LYS A 58 -5.70 13.33 -18.60
C LYS A 58 -5.60 14.55 -17.66
N PRO A 59 -6.65 14.95 -16.92
CA PRO A 59 -6.61 16.15 -16.08
C PRO A 59 -5.57 16.06 -14.95
N PHE A 60 -5.34 14.86 -14.41
CA PHE A 60 -4.34 14.62 -13.38
C PHE A 60 -2.93 14.73 -13.96
N ASN A 61 -2.70 14.14 -15.13
CA ASN A 61 -1.42 14.20 -15.80
C ASN A 61 -1.07 15.65 -16.23
N GLU A 62 -2.05 16.43 -16.70
CA GLU A 62 -1.91 17.86 -16.97
C GLU A 62 -1.63 18.68 -15.69
N ALA A 63 -1.97 18.17 -14.51
CA ALA A 63 -1.66 18.76 -13.22
C ALA A 63 -0.32 18.30 -12.63
N GLY A 64 0.47 17.50 -13.36
CA GLY A 64 1.78 17.01 -12.91
C GLY A 64 1.75 15.67 -12.19
N ILE A 65 0.61 15.02 -11.98
CA ILE A 65 0.54 13.70 -11.37
C ILE A 65 1.11 12.65 -12.32
N ARG A 66 2.05 11.84 -11.81
CA ARG A 66 2.72 10.78 -12.56
C ARG A 66 2.67 9.42 -11.86
N ASN A 67 2.27 9.37 -10.59
CA ASN A 67 2.20 8.14 -9.83
C ASN A 67 0.74 7.83 -9.46
N TYR A 68 0.24 6.69 -9.91
CA TYR A 68 -1.14 6.27 -9.68
C TYR A 68 -1.14 4.99 -8.85
N TYR A 69 -1.57 5.09 -7.61
CA TYR A 69 -1.72 3.96 -6.70
C TYR A 69 -3.17 3.47 -6.78
N MET A 70 -3.37 2.40 -7.56
CA MET A 70 -4.72 1.95 -7.93
C MET A 70 -5.09 0.67 -7.20
N CYS A 71 -6.24 0.67 -6.53
CA CYS A 71 -6.79 -0.48 -5.82
C CYS A 71 -7.70 -1.30 -6.74
N GLY A 72 -7.29 -2.52 -7.07
CA GLY A 72 -8.04 -3.44 -7.94
C GLY A 72 -7.37 -4.80 -8.03
N SER A 73 -7.99 -5.73 -8.77
CA SER A 73 -7.36 -7.03 -9.08
C SER A 73 -6.18 -6.88 -10.05
N PRO A 74 -5.31 -7.89 -10.17
CA PRO A 74 -4.22 -7.84 -11.15
C PRO A 74 -4.72 -7.55 -12.59
N GLU A 75 -5.83 -8.15 -13.01
CA GLU A 75 -6.41 -7.95 -14.35
C GLU A 75 -6.94 -6.53 -14.54
N GLU A 76 -7.52 -5.96 -13.47
CA GLU A 76 -7.98 -4.56 -13.47
C GLU A 76 -6.81 -3.59 -13.56
N ILE A 77 -5.74 -3.83 -12.79
CA ILE A 77 -4.50 -3.03 -12.78
C ILE A 77 -3.79 -3.08 -14.15
N ALA A 78 -3.78 -4.23 -14.82
CA ALA A 78 -3.18 -4.37 -16.14
C ALA A 78 -3.74 -3.36 -17.16
N ARG A 79 -5.04 -3.06 -17.11
CA ARG A 79 -5.66 -2.04 -17.98
C ARG A 79 -5.17 -0.61 -17.68
N TYR A 80 -4.87 -0.32 -16.40
CA TYR A 80 -4.28 0.98 -16.02
C TYR A 80 -2.83 1.10 -16.46
N ILE A 81 -2.07 -0.02 -16.45
CA ILE A 81 -0.70 -0.06 -16.98
C ILE A 81 -0.73 0.21 -18.49
N GLU A 82 -1.62 -0.44 -19.24
CA GLU A 82 -1.80 -0.21 -20.68
C GLU A 82 -2.19 1.26 -20.97
N ALA A 83 -3.14 1.82 -20.21
CA ALA A 83 -3.56 3.21 -20.36
C ALA A 83 -2.43 4.20 -20.06
N ALA A 84 -1.54 3.88 -19.14
CA ALA A 84 -0.40 4.72 -18.77
C ALA A 84 0.61 4.90 -19.91
N GLU A 85 0.66 4.00 -20.90
CA GLU A 85 1.50 4.13 -22.09
C GLU A 85 1.19 5.40 -22.92
N ALA A 86 -0.02 5.93 -22.81
CA ALA A 86 -0.40 7.18 -23.46
C ALA A 86 0.32 8.41 -22.86
N TYR A 87 0.89 8.28 -21.65
CA TYR A 87 1.47 9.40 -20.91
C TYR A 87 2.91 9.09 -20.48
N PRO A 88 3.93 9.69 -21.12
CA PRO A 88 5.32 9.45 -20.77
C PRO A 88 5.62 9.74 -19.29
N GLY A 89 6.27 8.80 -18.62
CA GLY A 89 6.69 8.93 -17.23
C GLY A 89 5.62 8.62 -16.18
N VAL A 90 4.40 8.24 -16.60
CA VAL A 90 3.38 7.75 -15.68
C VAL A 90 3.76 6.36 -15.17
N LYS A 91 3.54 6.15 -13.88
CA LYS A 91 3.82 4.90 -13.15
C LYS A 91 2.55 4.42 -12.47
N ILE A 92 2.27 3.14 -12.63
CA ILE A 92 1.16 2.46 -11.94
C ILE A 92 1.71 1.62 -10.79
N HIS A 93 1.12 1.79 -9.62
CA HIS A 93 1.41 1.07 -8.39
C HIS A 93 0.17 0.27 -8.01
N ALA A 94 0.29 -1.04 -7.81
CA ALA A 94 -0.83 -1.91 -7.46
C ALA A 94 -1.10 -1.80 -5.95
N TRP A 95 -2.14 -1.06 -5.57
CA TRP A 95 -2.56 -0.90 -4.19
C TRP A 95 -3.41 -2.09 -3.76
N MET A 96 -2.89 -2.86 -2.80
CA MET A 96 -3.56 -4.03 -2.26
C MET A 96 -3.82 -3.89 -0.75
N PHE A 97 -4.99 -4.34 -0.32
CA PHE A 97 -5.26 -4.59 1.09
C PHE A 97 -4.56 -5.89 1.49
N THR A 98 -3.67 -5.79 2.47
CA THR A 98 -2.79 -6.91 2.83
C THR A 98 -3.41 -7.77 3.93
N VAL A 99 -3.54 -7.23 5.13
CA VAL A 99 -4.05 -7.98 6.29
C VAL A 99 -5.57 -7.83 6.43
N ASN A 100 -6.15 -6.70 6.01
CA ASN A 100 -7.59 -6.50 6.04
C ASN A 100 -8.26 -7.10 4.79
N ALA A 101 -9.10 -8.10 4.96
CA ALA A 101 -9.67 -8.92 3.89
C ALA A 101 -11.21 -8.98 3.87
N PRO A 102 -11.96 -7.83 3.93
CA PRO A 102 -13.42 -7.84 4.11
C PRO A 102 -14.21 -8.35 2.90
N ARG A 103 -13.60 -8.37 1.72
CA ARG A 103 -14.21 -8.77 0.44
C ARG A 103 -13.39 -9.80 -0.32
N ASP A 104 -12.43 -10.39 0.35
CA ASP A 104 -11.53 -11.38 -0.23
C ASP A 104 -12.15 -12.76 -0.08
N SER A 105 -12.70 -13.30 -1.16
CA SER A 105 -13.44 -14.56 -1.14
C SER A 105 -12.59 -15.76 -0.73
N VAL A 106 -11.29 -15.74 -1.05
CA VAL A 106 -10.37 -16.81 -0.63
C VAL A 106 -10.15 -16.72 0.88
N ALA A 107 -9.79 -15.55 1.40
CA ALA A 107 -9.60 -15.37 2.83
C ALA A 107 -10.89 -15.67 3.63
N LEU A 108 -12.05 -15.22 3.13
CA LEU A 108 -13.34 -15.45 3.79
C LEU A 108 -13.79 -16.93 3.82
N ALA A 109 -13.21 -17.77 2.97
CA ALA A 109 -13.41 -19.23 3.03
C ALA A 109 -12.60 -19.90 4.18
N HIS A 110 -11.75 -19.14 4.87
CA HIS A 110 -10.86 -19.60 5.93
C HIS A 110 -11.01 -18.78 7.22
N PRO A 111 -12.11 -18.96 7.97
CA PRO A 111 -12.35 -18.25 9.24
C PRO A 111 -11.22 -18.40 10.27
N GLU A 112 -10.50 -19.51 10.23
CA GLU A 112 -9.37 -19.84 11.08
C GLU A 112 -8.11 -18.99 10.80
N TRP A 113 -8.08 -18.23 9.71
CA TRP A 113 -6.98 -17.31 9.41
C TRP A 113 -7.13 -15.95 10.07
N PHE A 114 -8.33 -15.64 10.56
CA PHE A 114 -8.65 -14.30 11.06
C PHE A 114 -8.18 -14.10 12.49
N ASP A 115 -7.70 -12.89 12.75
CA ASP A 115 -7.11 -12.54 14.03
C ASP A 115 -8.15 -12.46 15.15
N VAL A 116 -7.67 -12.60 16.37
CA VAL A 116 -8.50 -12.67 17.57
C VAL A 116 -8.12 -11.53 18.51
N ASN A 117 -9.12 -10.91 19.13
CA ASN A 117 -8.89 -9.88 20.14
C ASN A 117 -8.62 -10.51 21.51
N ARG A 118 -8.24 -9.68 22.47
CA ARG A 118 -7.84 -10.11 23.83
C ARG A 118 -8.92 -10.83 24.62
N ILE A 119 -10.19 -10.65 24.31
CA ILE A 119 -11.32 -11.34 24.94
C ILE A 119 -11.83 -12.54 24.13
N GLY A 120 -11.10 -12.97 23.09
CA GLY A 120 -11.35 -14.20 22.37
C GLY A 120 -12.31 -14.07 21.16
N TYR A 121 -12.71 -12.87 20.75
CA TYR A 121 -13.53 -12.69 19.55
C TYR A 121 -12.69 -12.66 18.29
N ASN A 122 -13.04 -13.49 17.33
CA ASN A 122 -12.45 -13.55 16.01
C ASN A 122 -12.96 -12.40 15.13
N SER A 123 -12.08 -11.72 14.42
CA SER A 123 -12.43 -10.60 13.52
C SER A 123 -13.24 -11.03 12.28
N TYR A 124 -13.33 -12.32 12.01
CA TYR A 124 -14.25 -12.87 10.99
C TYR A 124 -15.71 -12.62 11.35
N GLU A 125 -16.07 -12.80 12.62
CA GLU A 125 -17.45 -12.69 13.12
C GLU A 125 -17.73 -11.37 13.82
N TYR A 126 -16.71 -10.78 14.44
CA TYR A 126 -16.84 -9.63 15.32
C TYR A 126 -16.27 -8.35 14.70
N ASP A 127 -17.12 -7.35 14.55
CA ASP A 127 -16.75 -5.99 14.08
C ASP A 127 -16.73 -5.02 15.28
N PRO A 128 -15.57 -4.63 15.79
CA PRO A 128 -15.52 -3.80 17.01
C PRO A 128 -16.07 -2.38 16.81
N TYR A 129 -15.74 -1.71 15.70
CA TYR A 129 -16.23 -0.36 15.38
C TYR A 129 -16.34 -0.08 13.87
N VAL A 130 -15.67 -0.84 13.02
CA VAL A 130 -15.72 -0.71 11.56
C VAL A 130 -16.22 -2.02 10.98
N LYS A 131 -17.46 -2.02 10.46
CA LYS A 131 -18.13 -3.22 9.94
C LYS A 131 -17.38 -3.97 8.83
N HIS A 132 -16.44 -3.32 8.16
CA HIS A 132 -15.64 -3.95 7.10
C HIS A 132 -14.23 -4.31 7.55
N TYR A 133 -13.92 -4.30 8.85
CA TYR A 133 -12.62 -4.73 9.35
C TYR A 133 -12.64 -6.25 9.60
N LYS A 134 -11.96 -6.98 8.72
CA LYS A 134 -11.78 -8.42 8.76
C LYS A 134 -10.27 -8.71 8.69
N TRP A 135 -9.64 -8.82 9.84
CA TRP A 135 -8.19 -8.86 9.97
C TRP A 135 -7.66 -10.29 9.94
N LEU A 136 -6.80 -10.62 8.98
CA LEU A 136 -6.02 -11.85 8.99
C LEU A 136 -4.91 -11.78 10.05
N SER A 137 -4.57 -12.92 10.64
CA SER A 137 -3.46 -12.96 11.57
C SER A 137 -2.13 -13.17 10.83
N PRO A 138 -1.15 -12.26 10.99
CA PRO A 138 0.18 -12.45 10.40
C PRO A 138 0.97 -13.61 11.05
N SER A 139 0.43 -14.20 12.12
CA SER A 139 1.04 -15.33 12.82
C SER A 139 0.57 -16.69 12.29
N VAL A 140 -0.51 -16.74 11.49
CA VAL A 140 -1.02 -17.96 10.87
C VAL A 140 -0.24 -18.25 9.58
N PRO A 141 0.47 -19.40 9.47
CA PRO A 141 1.35 -19.67 8.34
C PRO A 141 0.63 -19.69 6.99
N GLU A 142 -0.58 -20.21 6.92
CA GLU A 142 -1.39 -20.31 5.70
C GLU A 142 -1.86 -18.93 5.25
N ALA A 143 -2.36 -18.11 6.17
CA ALA A 143 -2.74 -16.72 5.90
C ALA A 143 -1.54 -15.90 5.43
N ARG A 144 -0.39 -16.11 6.04
CA ARG A 144 0.87 -15.46 5.66
C ARG A 144 1.29 -15.82 4.24
N ARG A 145 1.24 -17.12 3.90
CA ARG A 145 1.52 -17.59 2.54
C ARG A 145 0.56 -16.96 1.54
N TYR A 146 -0.74 -16.99 1.84
CA TYR A 146 -1.76 -16.37 0.99
C TYR A 146 -1.50 -14.88 0.70
N MET A 147 -1.15 -14.10 1.72
CA MET A 147 -0.82 -12.67 1.55
C MET A 147 0.41 -12.46 0.65
N LYS A 148 1.42 -13.33 0.76
CA LYS A 148 2.61 -13.33 -0.08
C LYS A 148 2.29 -13.68 -1.53
N ASP A 149 1.54 -14.76 -1.75
CA ASP A 149 1.12 -15.21 -3.09
C ASP A 149 0.29 -14.14 -3.79
N LYS A 150 -0.57 -13.46 -3.04
CA LYS A 150 -1.34 -12.32 -3.55
C LYS A 150 -0.43 -11.17 -3.97
N ALA A 151 0.56 -10.79 -3.18
CA ALA A 151 1.53 -9.76 -3.56
C ALA A 151 2.34 -10.17 -4.79
N ALA A 152 2.77 -11.44 -4.88
CA ALA A 152 3.47 -11.99 -6.03
C ALA A 152 2.64 -11.93 -7.32
N SER A 153 1.32 -12.12 -7.25
CA SER A 153 0.43 -12.00 -8.42
C SER A 153 0.43 -10.59 -9.03
N TYR A 154 0.54 -9.56 -8.21
CA TYR A 154 0.71 -8.18 -8.69
C TYR A 154 2.13 -7.94 -9.22
N ALA A 155 3.15 -8.45 -8.52
CA ALA A 155 4.54 -8.30 -8.94
C ALA A 155 4.84 -8.92 -10.31
N ALA A 156 4.06 -9.92 -10.74
CA ALA A 156 4.14 -10.55 -12.05
C ALA A 156 3.68 -9.64 -13.20
N LEU A 157 2.98 -8.53 -12.95
CA LEU A 157 2.49 -7.64 -14.00
C LEU A 157 3.64 -6.90 -14.67
N GLU A 158 3.76 -7.08 -15.99
CA GLU A 158 4.71 -6.29 -16.78
C GLU A 158 4.32 -4.80 -16.75
N GLY A 159 5.30 -3.90 -16.68
CA GLY A 159 5.06 -2.45 -16.62
C GLY A 159 4.62 -1.93 -15.25
N LEU A 160 4.32 -2.78 -14.26
CA LEU A 160 4.03 -2.32 -12.90
C LEU A 160 5.27 -1.68 -12.27
N ALA A 161 5.09 -0.54 -11.59
CA ALA A 161 6.17 0.15 -10.89
C ALA A 161 6.43 -0.42 -9.50
N SER A 162 5.38 -0.63 -8.71
CA SER A 162 5.50 -1.24 -7.38
C SER A 162 4.24 -2.00 -6.97
N VAL A 163 4.42 -2.99 -6.11
CA VAL A 163 3.35 -3.47 -5.24
C VAL A 163 3.23 -2.48 -4.07
N HIS A 164 2.03 -2.02 -3.77
CA HIS A 164 1.74 -1.03 -2.72
C HIS A 164 0.87 -1.64 -1.65
N LEU A 165 1.47 -1.90 -0.48
CA LEU A 165 0.78 -2.52 0.65
C LEU A 165 -0.04 -1.48 1.42
N ASP A 166 -1.30 -1.78 1.70
CA ASP A 166 -2.10 -1.06 2.66
C ASP A 166 -2.72 -2.03 3.66
N PHE A 167 -3.19 -1.52 4.78
CA PHE A 167 -3.67 -2.32 5.90
C PHE A 167 -2.68 -3.41 6.34
N ILE A 168 -1.39 -3.18 6.14
CA ILE A 168 -0.31 -4.06 6.63
C ILE A 168 -0.01 -3.72 8.09
N ARG A 169 -0.95 -4.11 8.97
CA ARG A 169 -0.99 -3.73 10.36
C ARG A 169 -2.05 -4.52 11.13
N TYR A 170 -2.03 -4.43 12.44
CA TYR A 170 -3.16 -4.85 13.25
C TYR A 170 -4.29 -3.80 13.25
N ASN A 171 -5.41 -4.16 13.84
CA ASN A 171 -6.51 -3.24 14.08
C ASN A 171 -6.06 -2.05 14.94
N ASP A 172 -6.71 -0.90 14.77
CA ASP A 172 -6.42 0.27 15.61
C ASP A 172 -6.81 -0.02 17.07
N ALA A 173 -5.82 -0.21 17.93
CA ALA A 173 -6.08 -0.37 19.35
C ALA A 173 -6.65 0.92 19.96
N VAL A 174 -6.21 2.08 19.43
CA VAL A 174 -6.76 3.41 19.76
C VAL A 174 -6.87 4.24 18.48
N LEU A 175 -8.08 4.60 18.11
CA LEU A 175 -8.37 5.44 16.94
C LEU A 175 -7.93 6.90 17.15
N GLY A 176 -7.66 7.59 16.03
CA GLY A 176 -7.48 9.04 16.03
C GLY A 176 -8.69 9.75 16.65
N ARG A 177 -8.45 10.81 17.45
CA ARG A 177 -9.48 11.49 18.28
C ARG A 177 -10.71 11.91 17.48
N ARG A 178 -10.52 12.47 16.28
CA ARG A 178 -11.64 12.89 15.43
C ARG A 178 -12.46 11.71 14.92
N LEU A 179 -11.80 10.60 14.58
CA LEU A 179 -12.49 9.39 14.13
C LEU A 179 -13.36 8.81 15.25
N GLN A 180 -12.88 8.82 16.48
CA GLN A 180 -13.67 8.40 17.63
C GLN A 180 -14.97 9.19 17.77
N GLN A 181 -14.87 10.51 17.81
CA GLN A 181 -15.98 11.41 18.13
C GLN A 181 -16.98 11.55 16.98
N TYR A 182 -16.50 11.78 15.76
CA TYR A 182 -17.35 12.22 14.66
C TYR A 182 -17.74 11.09 13.70
N LYS A 183 -16.89 10.07 13.55
CA LYS A 183 -17.15 8.99 12.59
C LYS A 183 -17.74 7.75 13.25
N PHE A 184 -17.12 7.26 14.32
CA PHE A 184 -17.50 5.99 14.95
C PHE A 184 -18.30 6.15 16.23
N ARG A 185 -18.36 7.35 16.80
CA ARG A 185 -19.09 7.68 18.05
C ARG A 185 -18.74 6.77 19.22
N ILE A 186 -17.44 6.50 19.35
CA ILE A 186 -16.87 5.70 20.43
C ILE A 186 -15.90 6.54 21.24
N GLN A 187 -15.53 6.08 22.42
CA GLN A 187 -14.51 6.67 23.27
C GLN A 187 -13.46 5.60 23.58
N GLN A 188 -12.19 5.88 23.22
CA GLN A 188 -11.05 5.01 23.46
C GLN A 188 -9.95 5.82 24.15
N ASP A 189 -9.94 5.81 25.47
CA ASP A 189 -8.95 6.50 26.32
C ASP A 189 -7.80 5.56 26.68
N THR A 190 -8.04 4.23 26.58
CA THR A 190 -7.11 3.16 26.93
C THR A 190 -7.18 2.02 25.90
N TYR A 191 -6.26 1.06 26.02
CA TYR A 191 -6.29 -0.18 25.26
C TYR A 191 -7.40 -1.11 25.76
N ARG A 192 -8.59 -0.95 25.22
CA ARG A 192 -9.75 -1.79 25.54
C ARG A 192 -9.58 -3.18 24.92
N ALA A 193 -10.01 -4.22 25.65
CA ALA A 193 -9.79 -5.61 25.27
C ALA A 193 -10.46 -5.99 23.93
N GLU A 194 -11.63 -5.41 23.65
CA GLU A 194 -12.37 -5.65 22.43
C GLU A 194 -11.72 -5.06 21.16
N TYR A 195 -10.78 -4.12 21.30
CA TYR A 195 -10.06 -3.49 20.18
C TYR A 195 -8.60 -3.93 20.09
N ASP A 196 -8.10 -4.66 21.10
CA ASP A 196 -6.73 -5.13 21.19
C ASP A 196 -6.61 -6.52 20.52
N PHE A 197 -6.17 -6.53 19.26
CA PHE A 197 -5.98 -7.72 18.44
C PHE A 197 -4.54 -8.23 18.47
N GLY A 198 -4.31 -9.41 17.89
CA GLY A 198 -3.03 -10.10 17.88
C GLY A 198 -3.02 -11.36 18.76
N TYR A 199 -4.16 -11.74 19.34
CA TYR A 199 -4.28 -12.87 20.27
C TYR A 199 -4.78 -14.15 19.59
N HIS A 200 -4.51 -14.31 18.28
CA HIS A 200 -4.77 -15.59 17.63
C HIS A 200 -4.00 -16.73 18.32
N PRO A 201 -4.57 -17.94 18.47
CA PRO A 201 -3.88 -19.06 19.12
C PRO A 201 -2.47 -19.32 18.61
N ALA A 202 -2.25 -19.23 17.29
CA ALA A 202 -0.92 -19.36 16.68
C ALA A 202 0.06 -18.28 17.17
N ALA A 203 -0.39 -17.03 17.35
CA ALA A 203 0.45 -15.95 17.89
C ALA A 203 0.80 -16.19 19.35
N ILE A 204 -0.18 -16.59 20.16
CA ILE A 204 0.01 -16.91 21.57
C ILE A 204 1.01 -18.06 21.74
N GLU A 205 0.89 -19.11 20.94
CA GLU A 205 1.79 -20.26 21.01
C GLU A 205 3.22 -19.91 20.60
N LYS A 206 3.40 -19.14 19.52
CA LYS A 206 4.70 -18.62 19.10
C LYS A 206 5.34 -17.76 20.22
N PHE A 207 4.57 -16.86 20.81
CA PHE A 207 5.04 -16.01 21.90
C PHE A 207 5.44 -16.85 23.13
N LYS A 208 4.58 -17.78 23.55
CA LYS A 208 4.84 -18.67 24.67
C LYS A 208 6.10 -19.52 24.46
N LYS A 209 6.31 -20.02 23.25
CA LYS A 209 7.53 -20.76 22.90
C LYS A 209 8.78 -19.88 23.01
N GLN A 210 8.68 -18.60 22.68
CA GLN A 210 9.80 -17.66 22.71
C GLN A 210 10.12 -17.14 24.11
N PHE A 211 9.10 -16.84 24.92
CA PHE A 211 9.25 -16.13 26.20
C PHE A 211 8.91 -16.96 27.43
N GLY A 212 8.31 -18.13 27.27
CA GLY A 212 8.02 -19.07 28.40
C GLY A 212 6.72 -18.80 29.15
N TYR A 213 5.94 -17.77 28.75
CA TYR A 213 4.65 -17.41 29.36
C TYR A 213 3.66 -16.94 28.29
N SER A 214 2.37 -16.89 28.61
CA SER A 214 1.34 -16.38 27.70
C SER A 214 1.13 -14.86 27.89
N PRO A 215 0.92 -14.07 26.82
CA PRO A 215 0.53 -12.67 27.00
C PRO A 215 -0.81 -12.52 27.72
N LEU A 216 -1.67 -13.57 27.71
CA LEU A 216 -2.93 -13.58 28.45
C LEU A 216 -2.75 -13.78 29.96
N ASP A 217 -1.58 -14.21 30.41
CA ASP A 217 -1.26 -14.34 31.85
C ASP A 217 -0.94 -12.97 32.47
N LEU A 218 -0.74 -11.93 31.64
CA LEU A 218 -0.41 -10.60 32.09
C LEU A 218 -1.66 -9.79 32.44
N GLN A 219 -1.62 -9.04 33.52
CA GLN A 219 -2.70 -8.12 33.90
C GLN A 219 -2.88 -7.00 32.86
N ALA A 220 -1.80 -6.51 32.28
CA ALA A 220 -1.76 -5.44 31.30
C ALA A 220 -0.85 -5.79 30.10
N PRO A 221 -1.26 -6.73 29.21
CA PRO A 221 -0.40 -7.18 28.12
C PRO A 221 0.03 -6.05 27.17
N TRP A 222 -0.80 -5.02 27.00
CA TRP A 222 -0.45 -3.84 26.19
C TRP A 222 0.72 -3.01 26.75
N MET A 223 1.11 -3.26 28.01
CA MET A 223 2.26 -2.62 28.67
C MET A 223 3.52 -3.51 28.59
N SER A 224 3.43 -4.77 28.12
CA SER A 224 4.57 -5.66 27.98
C SER A 224 5.41 -5.28 26.77
N PRO A 225 6.70 -4.93 26.96
CA PRO A 225 7.63 -4.68 25.87
C PRO A 225 7.80 -5.90 24.96
N GLU A 226 7.82 -7.11 25.52
CA GLU A 226 7.99 -8.35 24.80
C GLU A 226 6.79 -8.61 23.88
N TRP A 227 5.55 -8.41 24.38
CA TRP A 227 4.34 -8.58 23.58
C TRP A 227 4.19 -7.51 22.50
N LEU A 228 4.57 -6.27 22.80
CA LEU A 228 4.63 -5.20 21.81
C LEU A 228 5.62 -5.55 20.70
N GLN A 229 6.86 -5.91 21.07
CA GLN A 229 7.92 -6.24 20.13
C GLN A 229 7.58 -7.48 19.29
N PHE A 230 6.96 -8.49 19.89
CA PHE A 230 6.48 -9.67 19.16
C PHE A 230 5.52 -9.30 18.05
N ARG A 231 4.49 -8.48 18.31
CA ARG A 231 3.52 -8.03 17.31
C ARG A 231 4.17 -7.17 16.21
N LEU A 232 5.08 -6.28 16.58
CA LEU A 232 5.88 -5.51 15.62
C LEU A 232 6.68 -6.44 14.69
N ASN A 233 7.29 -7.49 15.25
CA ASN A 233 8.09 -8.44 14.49
C ASN A 233 7.23 -9.30 13.54
N GLU A 234 6.02 -9.71 13.96
CA GLU A 234 5.10 -10.49 13.10
C GLU A 234 4.72 -9.71 11.84
N VAL A 235 4.42 -8.42 11.98
CA VAL A 235 4.14 -7.56 10.81
C VAL A 235 5.41 -7.30 9.99
N SER A 236 6.51 -6.92 10.65
CA SER A 236 7.75 -6.57 9.96
C SER A 236 8.34 -7.74 9.18
N SER A 237 8.29 -8.94 9.73
CA SER A 237 8.78 -10.15 9.04
C SER A 237 7.90 -10.48 7.81
N LEU A 238 6.58 -10.31 7.90
CA LEU A 238 5.69 -10.49 6.75
C LEU A 238 6.01 -9.49 5.63
N VAL A 239 6.18 -8.21 5.97
CA VAL A 239 6.56 -7.19 4.97
C VAL A 239 7.89 -7.53 4.32
N ASN A 240 8.88 -7.93 5.11
CA ASN A 240 10.21 -8.24 4.59
C ASN A 240 10.23 -9.50 3.71
N GLU A 241 9.40 -10.51 4.00
CA GLU A 241 9.21 -11.66 3.13
C GLU A 241 8.54 -11.26 1.79
N ILE A 242 7.50 -10.43 1.83
CA ILE A 242 6.87 -9.87 0.62
C ILE A 242 7.88 -9.03 -0.19
N ALA A 243 8.72 -8.26 0.50
CA ALA A 243 9.75 -7.45 -0.14
C ALA A 243 10.76 -8.32 -0.91
N ASP A 244 11.25 -9.38 -0.29
CA ASP A 244 12.23 -10.26 -0.92
C ASP A 244 11.67 -10.92 -2.21
N GLU A 245 10.40 -11.33 -2.22
CA GLU A 245 9.73 -11.90 -3.39
C GLU A 245 9.42 -10.83 -4.46
N THR A 246 8.98 -9.64 -4.04
CA THR A 246 8.69 -8.53 -4.95
C THR A 246 9.95 -8.03 -5.65
N HIS A 247 11.05 -7.87 -4.90
CA HIS A 247 12.35 -7.47 -5.45
C HIS A 247 12.93 -8.53 -6.38
N ALA A 248 12.75 -9.83 -6.07
CA ALA A 248 13.14 -10.91 -6.97
C ALA A 248 12.42 -10.87 -8.33
N SER A 249 11.22 -10.29 -8.37
CA SER A 249 10.46 -10.03 -9.61
C SER A 249 10.88 -8.73 -10.32
N GLY A 250 11.89 -8.01 -9.81
CA GLY A 250 12.36 -6.72 -10.34
C GLY A 250 11.42 -5.55 -10.11
N LYS A 251 10.46 -5.68 -9.18
CA LYS A 251 9.50 -4.63 -8.82
C LYS A 251 9.87 -3.97 -7.51
N GLN A 252 9.46 -2.71 -7.35
CA GLN A 252 9.58 -2.02 -6.07
C GLN A 252 8.47 -2.44 -5.11
N LEU A 253 8.75 -2.34 -3.80
CA LEU A 253 7.74 -2.44 -2.77
C LEU A 253 7.50 -1.09 -2.12
N SER A 254 6.24 -0.70 -1.99
CA SER A 254 5.81 0.51 -1.28
C SER A 254 4.73 0.19 -0.26
N ALA A 255 4.50 1.07 0.70
CA ALA A 255 3.43 0.87 1.68
C ALA A 255 2.79 2.17 2.15
N ALA A 256 1.45 2.18 2.29
CA ALA A 256 0.71 3.14 3.07
C ALA A 256 0.88 2.79 4.57
N VAL A 257 1.38 3.74 5.34
CA VAL A 257 1.67 3.52 6.76
C VAL A 257 1.10 4.64 7.63
N PHE A 258 1.03 4.43 8.93
CA PHE A 258 0.63 5.48 9.87
C PHE A 258 1.70 6.58 9.93
N PRO A 259 1.31 7.82 10.33
CA PRO A 259 2.06 9.03 10.02
C PRO A 259 3.54 9.00 10.43
N TYR A 260 3.83 8.84 11.69
CA TYR A 260 5.21 8.79 12.17
C TYR A 260 5.45 7.53 13.01
N PRO A 261 6.72 7.06 13.10
CA PRO A 261 7.03 5.72 13.60
C PRO A 261 6.52 5.44 15.00
N THR A 262 6.69 6.36 15.95
CA THR A 262 6.21 6.16 17.33
C THR A 262 4.71 5.91 17.38
N ARG A 263 3.90 6.71 16.65
CA ARG A 263 2.46 6.50 16.57
C ARG A 263 2.13 5.17 15.89
N ALA A 264 2.77 4.87 14.78
CA ALA A 264 2.54 3.65 14.03
C ALA A 264 2.81 2.40 14.87
N ARG A 265 3.92 2.37 15.61
CA ARG A 265 4.26 1.27 16.54
C ARG A 265 3.20 1.10 17.64
N MET A 266 2.83 2.21 18.28
CA MET A 266 1.95 2.17 19.46
C MET A 266 0.48 1.94 19.12
N THR A 267 -0.01 2.34 17.96
CA THR A 267 -1.45 2.27 17.65
C THR A 267 -1.86 1.13 16.75
N VAL A 268 -0.96 0.67 15.86
CA VAL A 268 -1.26 -0.34 14.83
C VAL A 268 -0.14 -1.34 14.58
N TYR A 269 0.90 -1.31 15.41
CA TYR A 269 2.04 -2.24 15.36
C TYR A 269 2.79 -2.23 14.02
N GLN A 270 2.97 -1.06 13.43
CA GLN A 270 3.81 -0.85 12.25
C GLN A 270 5.18 -0.31 12.66
N ASP A 271 6.24 -1.07 12.44
CA ASP A 271 7.64 -0.62 12.60
C ASP A 271 8.29 -0.36 11.23
N TRP A 272 7.62 0.44 10.42
CA TRP A 272 7.97 0.69 9.03
C TRP A 272 9.40 1.24 8.79
N PRO A 273 10.11 1.90 9.73
CA PRO A 273 11.51 2.24 9.52
C PRO A 273 12.44 1.04 9.36
N THR A 274 12.03 -0.14 9.84
CA THR A 274 12.81 -1.39 9.75
C THR A 274 12.48 -2.22 8.50
N TRP A 275 11.47 -1.81 7.72
CA TRP A 275 11.00 -2.56 6.58
C TRP A 275 11.84 -2.36 5.33
N LYS A 276 11.92 -3.38 4.47
CA LYS A 276 12.63 -3.37 3.19
C LYS A 276 11.78 -2.68 2.09
N LEU A 277 11.32 -1.46 2.34
CA LEU A 277 10.54 -0.68 1.38
C LEU A 277 11.46 0.17 0.49
N ASP A 278 11.06 0.36 -0.77
CA ASP A 278 11.65 1.36 -1.66
C ASP A 278 10.99 2.73 -1.47
N ILE A 279 9.66 2.71 -1.25
CA ILE A 279 8.85 3.91 -1.07
C ILE A 279 7.99 3.73 0.18
N VAL A 280 8.06 4.67 1.10
CA VAL A 280 7.15 4.76 2.24
C VAL A 280 6.17 5.91 2.03
N CYS A 281 4.86 5.63 2.21
CA CYS A 281 3.79 6.61 2.03
C CYS A 281 3.02 6.81 3.35
N PRO A 282 3.55 7.59 4.30
CA PRO A 282 2.84 7.84 5.55
C PRO A 282 1.59 8.69 5.33
N MET A 283 0.47 8.23 5.87
CA MET A 283 -0.84 8.88 5.81
C MET A 283 -0.89 10.07 6.79
N ASN A 284 -0.27 11.19 6.40
CA ASN A 284 -0.20 12.42 7.20
C ASN A 284 -1.55 13.17 7.20
N TYR A 285 -2.63 12.45 7.55
CA TYR A 285 -4.01 12.93 7.58
C TYR A 285 -4.28 13.69 8.87
N GLN A 286 -3.73 14.92 9.00
CA GLN A 286 -3.78 15.73 10.21
C GLN A 286 -5.20 15.86 10.80
N SER A 287 -6.22 15.94 9.93
CA SER A 287 -7.60 16.07 10.38
C SER A 287 -8.10 14.86 11.18
N PHE A 288 -7.59 13.64 10.92
CA PHE A 288 -7.98 12.43 11.66
C PHE A 288 -7.54 12.47 13.12
N TYR A 289 -6.50 13.24 13.41
CA TYR A 289 -5.91 13.39 14.73
C TYR A 289 -6.29 14.69 15.42
N SER A 290 -7.13 15.52 14.77
CA SER A 290 -7.50 16.89 15.23
C SER A 290 -6.28 17.82 15.31
N GLU A 291 -5.32 17.66 14.37
CA GLU A 291 -4.11 18.46 14.32
C GLU A 291 -4.19 19.57 13.24
N ASN A 292 -3.34 20.58 13.37
CA ASN A 292 -3.19 21.63 12.36
C ASN A 292 -2.23 21.23 11.24
N LEU A 293 -2.10 22.07 10.20
CA LEU A 293 -1.23 21.77 9.06
C LEU A 293 0.26 21.65 9.44
N GLY A 294 0.75 22.39 10.43
CA GLY A 294 2.13 22.32 10.90
C GLY A 294 2.53 20.95 11.45
N TRP A 295 1.55 20.16 11.90
CA TRP A 295 1.78 18.78 12.32
C TRP A 295 2.28 17.89 11.17
N ILE A 296 2.00 18.24 9.90
CA ILE A 296 2.49 17.51 8.74
C ILE A 296 4.03 17.58 8.70
N SER A 297 4.62 18.77 8.90
CA SER A 297 6.08 18.93 8.98
C SER A 297 6.67 18.08 10.10
N PHE A 298 6.09 18.13 11.29
CA PHE A 298 6.50 17.29 12.42
C PHE A 298 6.49 15.79 12.06
N SER A 299 5.43 15.33 11.38
CA SER A 299 5.31 13.91 10.98
C SER A 299 6.36 13.52 9.95
N VAL A 300 6.58 14.34 8.92
CA VAL A 300 7.59 14.10 7.87
C VAL A 300 8.99 14.05 8.48
N GLU A 301 9.37 15.06 9.27
CA GLU A 301 10.71 15.14 9.88
C GLU A 301 10.99 13.96 10.81
N ASN A 302 10.00 13.53 11.61
CA ASN A 302 10.16 12.34 12.47
C ASN A 302 10.30 11.05 11.65
N GLY A 303 9.53 10.91 10.58
CA GLY A 303 9.64 9.77 9.69
C GLY A 303 11.01 9.68 9.02
N LEU A 304 11.48 10.76 8.43
CA LEU A 304 12.77 10.84 7.76
C LEU A 304 13.94 10.58 8.73
N ARG A 305 13.86 11.10 9.94
CA ARG A 305 14.89 10.88 10.97
C ARG A 305 15.03 9.39 11.31
N GLU A 306 13.93 8.68 11.50
CA GLU A 306 13.98 7.27 11.89
C GLU A 306 14.28 6.31 10.71
N THR A 307 13.99 6.70 9.48
CA THR A 307 14.38 5.93 8.29
C THR A 307 15.81 6.21 7.82
N PHE A 308 16.45 7.23 8.38
CA PHE A 308 17.77 7.69 7.91
C PHE A 308 17.80 7.99 6.39
N HIS A 309 16.68 8.44 5.83
CA HIS A 309 16.51 8.70 4.39
C HIS A 309 16.82 7.50 3.47
N LYS A 310 16.66 6.26 3.95
CA LYS A 310 16.92 5.04 3.17
C LYS A 310 15.91 4.83 2.03
N ASN A 311 14.67 5.25 2.27
CA ASN A 311 13.52 5.02 1.39
C ASN A 311 13.08 6.35 0.80
N LYS A 312 12.46 6.33 -0.37
CA LYS A 312 11.70 7.48 -0.85
C LYS A 312 10.52 7.73 0.08
N TYR A 313 10.41 8.93 0.60
CA TYR A 313 9.33 9.35 1.50
C TYR A 313 8.29 10.16 0.74
N VAL A 314 7.10 9.60 0.53
CA VAL A 314 5.99 10.26 -0.17
C VAL A 314 4.88 10.58 0.85
N SER A 315 4.72 11.84 1.18
CA SER A 315 3.74 12.29 2.17
C SER A 315 2.31 12.12 1.66
N GLY A 316 1.50 11.29 2.33
CA GLY A 316 0.09 11.10 2.03
C GLY A 316 -0.77 12.21 2.63
N LEU A 317 -1.64 12.83 1.83
CA LEU A 317 -2.55 13.89 2.24
C LEU A 317 -4.00 13.50 2.03
N PHE A 318 -4.85 13.79 3.01
CA PHE A 318 -6.30 13.57 2.92
C PHE A 318 -6.99 14.78 2.30
N VAL A 319 -7.55 14.60 1.10
CA VAL A 319 -8.02 15.70 0.26
C VAL A 319 -9.47 16.12 0.54
N SER A 320 -10.30 15.23 1.08
CA SER A 320 -11.74 15.48 1.19
C SER A 320 -12.11 16.63 2.14
N ASP A 321 -11.35 16.80 3.22
CA ASP A 321 -11.67 17.71 4.33
C ASP A 321 -10.82 19.00 4.31
N ILE A 322 -10.18 19.33 3.19
CA ILE A 322 -9.24 20.44 3.09
C ILE A 322 -9.63 21.39 1.95
N THR A 323 -9.39 22.69 2.10
CA THR A 323 -9.55 23.67 1.02
C THR A 323 -8.42 23.55 -0.02
N ALA A 324 -8.57 24.14 -1.20
CA ALA A 324 -7.51 24.14 -2.22
C ALA A 324 -6.24 24.87 -1.73
N ASP A 325 -6.37 25.98 -1.02
CA ASP A 325 -5.22 26.72 -0.48
C ASP A 325 -4.54 25.96 0.64
N ASP A 326 -5.29 25.33 1.54
CA ASP A 326 -4.69 24.51 2.59
C ASP A 326 -4.08 23.22 2.02
N LEU A 327 -4.63 22.64 0.94
CA LEU A 327 -4.01 21.52 0.23
C LEU A 327 -2.65 21.91 -0.35
N TYR A 328 -2.57 23.08 -1.01
CA TYR A 328 -1.29 23.62 -1.49
C TYR A 328 -0.29 23.81 -0.34
N ARG A 329 -0.73 24.43 0.77
CA ARG A 329 0.11 24.62 1.97
C ARG A 329 0.57 23.29 2.59
N ALA A 330 -0.32 22.30 2.70
CA ALA A 330 -0.01 20.97 3.22
C ALA A 330 1.04 20.24 2.36
N ALA A 331 0.88 20.30 1.03
CA ALA A 331 1.85 19.74 0.09
C ALA A 331 3.21 20.45 0.19
N LYS A 332 3.20 21.79 0.25
CA LYS A 332 4.41 22.59 0.42
C LYS A 332 5.14 22.26 1.73
N LEU A 333 4.42 22.21 2.86
CA LEU A 333 4.98 21.79 4.15
C LEU A 333 5.62 20.40 4.09
N SER A 334 4.98 19.45 3.41
CA SER A 334 5.55 18.10 3.22
C SER A 334 6.90 18.15 2.49
N ILE A 335 6.96 18.86 1.36
CA ILE A 335 8.15 18.96 0.50
C ILE A 335 9.27 19.71 1.22
N GLU A 336 8.96 20.86 1.83
CA GLU A 336 9.95 21.69 2.55
C GLU A 336 10.49 20.99 3.81
N SER A 337 9.76 20.03 4.37
CA SER A 337 10.24 19.17 5.45
C SER A 337 11.06 17.97 4.97
N GLY A 338 11.32 17.86 3.65
CA GLY A 338 12.22 16.87 3.06
C GLY A 338 11.53 15.65 2.42
N ALA A 339 10.22 15.65 2.24
CA ALA A 339 9.56 14.57 1.50
C ALA A 339 9.95 14.58 0.02
N ASP A 340 10.23 13.40 -0.56
CA ASP A 340 10.54 13.22 -1.99
C ASP A 340 9.29 13.37 -2.88
N GLY A 341 8.11 13.44 -2.27
CA GLY A 341 6.85 13.58 -3.00
C GLY A 341 5.64 13.70 -2.11
N VAL A 342 4.50 13.89 -2.77
CA VAL A 342 3.19 13.97 -2.14
C VAL A 342 2.20 13.06 -2.86
N ASN A 343 1.41 12.32 -2.12
CA ASN A 343 0.34 11.48 -2.64
C ASN A 343 -1.02 11.89 -2.06
N PHE A 344 -2.02 12.03 -2.92
CA PHE A 344 -3.32 12.61 -2.58
C PHE A 344 -4.38 11.52 -2.46
N PHE A 345 -5.04 11.40 -1.34
CA PHE A 345 -6.18 10.52 -1.13
C PHE A 345 -7.49 11.32 -1.11
N ASN A 346 -8.33 11.28 -2.17
CA ASN A 346 -8.22 10.46 -3.37
C ASN A 346 -8.38 11.31 -4.65
N ALA A 347 -8.21 10.70 -5.83
CA ALA A 347 -8.32 11.37 -7.13
C ALA A 347 -9.67 12.05 -7.34
N ARG A 348 -10.78 11.38 -7.00
CA ARG A 348 -12.13 11.93 -7.12
C ARG A 348 -12.31 13.24 -6.35
N SER A 349 -11.68 13.36 -5.18
CA SER A 349 -11.75 14.56 -4.35
C SER A 349 -10.91 15.71 -4.90
N LEU A 350 -9.83 15.42 -5.67
CA LEU A 350 -9.02 16.44 -6.33
C LEU A 350 -9.77 17.19 -7.44
N LEU A 351 -10.76 16.56 -8.07
CA LEU A 351 -11.56 17.19 -9.14
C LEU A 351 -12.54 18.25 -8.64
N LYS A 352 -12.66 18.41 -7.30
CA LYS A 352 -13.62 19.33 -6.68
C LYS A 352 -12.92 20.57 -6.14
N ASP A 353 -13.66 21.66 -6.07
CA ASP A 353 -13.35 22.88 -5.32
C ASP A 353 -11.96 23.47 -5.63
N GLY A 354 -11.51 23.38 -6.90
CA GLY A 354 -10.24 23.97 -7.33
C GLY A 354 -8.97 23.23 -6.85
N LYS A 355 -9.11 22.07 -6.20
CA LYS A 355 -7.97 21.36 -5.60
C LYS A 355 -6.94 20.86 -6.62
N LEU A 356 -7.39 20.54 -7.84
CA LEU A 356 -6.45 20.16 -8.91
C LEU A 356 -5.54 21.32 -9.34
N GLU A 357 -6.02 22.59 -9.23
CA GLU A 357 -5.17 23.75 -9.47
C GLU A 357 -4.10 23.92 -8.37
N ALA A 358 -4.42 23.55 -7.12
CA ALA A 358 -3.40 23.50 -6.06
C ALA A 358 -2.27 22.53 -6.41
N VAL A 359 -2.59 21.36 -6.99
CA VAL A 359 -1.58 20.40 -7.47
C VAL A 359 -0.76 20.98 -8.62
N ARG A 360 -1.38 21.66 -9.61
CA ARG A 360 -0.66 22.36 -10.70
C ARG A 360 0.30 23.42 -10.16
N ARG A 361 -0.08 24.16 -9.12
CA ARG A 361 0.80 25.14 -8.47
C ARG A 361 2.06 24.48 -7.91
N ILE A 362 1.92 23.32 -7.24
CA ILE A 362 3.04 22.54 -6.72
C ILE A 362 3.93 22.05 -7.86
N ASP A 363 3.36 21.49 -8.93
CA ASP A 363 4.14 21.02 -10.08
C ASP A 363 4.95 22.15 -10.72
N ARG A 364 4.33 23.31 -10.93
CA ARG A 364 5.02 24.50 -11.46
C ARG A 364 6.17 24.96 -10.55
N GLU A 365 5.96 24.97 -9.24
CA GLU A 365 6.94 25.47 -8.27
C GLU A 365 8.14 24.54 -8.13
N TYR A 366 7.94 23.23 -8.15
CA TYR A 366 9.00 22.28 -7.81
C TYR A 366 9.54 21.46 -9.00
N ASN A 367 8.80 21.29 -10.06
CA ASN A 367 9.17 20.41 -11.17
C ASN A 367 9.44 21.15 -12.49
N LEU A 368 8.85 22.32 -12.72
CA LEU A 368 8.96 23.04 -13.99
C LEU A 368 9.97 24.19 -13.96
N GLN A 369 10.57 24.48 -12.82
CA GLN A 369 11.65 25.48 -12.69
C GLN A 369 13.01 24.95 -13.13
#